data_e7ba5dfcda484c172e48cd69ad84a9c4
#
_entry.id   e7ba5dfcda484c172e48cd69ad84a9c4
#
_cell.length_a   1.000
_cell.length_b   1.000
_cell.length_c   1.000
_cell.angle_alpha   90.00
_cell.angle_beta   90.00
_cell.angle_gamma   90.00
#
_symmetry.space_group_name_H-M   'P 1'
#
loop_
_entity.id
_entity.type
_entity.pdbx_description
1 polymer ?
#
loop_
_entity_poly.entity_id
_entity_poly.type
_entity_poly.pdbx_seq_one_letter_code
_entity_poly.pdbx_strand_id
1 'polypeptide(L)'
;MPRRNPLLLLAISALVLACPASCADPVLLPMAKDAATSLYTIPVRDGANHVHVIDLAGPLLWSTCDHIPANIPCQDPVCKLANAYRAPSCGIAGQPCSKRCKAYPYNPITGRCAAAELVHTRLVANTTDGKNPLSQVSVRAVAACAPRTLLERLPRDVTGVAGLSAAGLALPAQVAASQRVANTFLLCLPRSGRGDGVAIFGSRGPFYLKLFLTGEPSSGDLTQTLQFTPLRSRLGNPLYYIPVTNVAINRAQVPLPPHALSTGGVVLCTRVPYTALRPDVYRPVVEAFDRGLIRSDMRVAAVPPFEFCYNRTLLPPTRLGYGVPEITLALEGGKEWTFVGSSSMVDVNAKTACLAFVEMKGVKAGDPAAAAVVVGGFQMEDHLLQFDLEKKQLGFAKVPIISACSNFNFTRGQ
;
A
#
# COMPACT_ATOMS: atom_id res chain seq x y z
N MET A 1 13.02 25.85 -75.19
CA MET A 1 13.79 26.04 -73.93
C MET A 1 12.83 26.32 -72.84
N PRO A 2 12.54 25.37 -71.89
CA PRO A 2 11.73 25.65 -70.73
C PRO A 2 12.64 25.90 -69.52
N ARG A 3 12.29 26.96 -68.75
CA ARG A 3 12.95 27.37 -67.53
C ARG A 3 12.61 26.39 -66.39
N ARG A 4 13.65 25.84 -65.77
CA ARG A 4 13.52 25.07 -64.49
C ARG A 4 13.44 26.04 -63.31
N ASN A 5 12.35 25.97 -62.54
CA ASN A 5 12.26 26.57 -61.22
C ASN A 5 12.90 25.61 -60.21
N PRO A 6 13.77 26.06 -59.30
CA PRO A 6 14.20 25.26 -58.17
C PRO A 6 13.17 25.38 -57.04
N LEU A 7 12.57 24.27 -56.68
CA LEU A 7 11.78 24.13 -55.43
C LEU A 7 12.74 24.23 -54.22
N LEU A 8 12.61 25.32 -53.48
CA LEU A 8 13.22 25.49 -52.16
C LEU A 8 12.48 24.59 -51.15
N LEU A 9 13.08 23.47 -50.77
CA LEU A 9 12.64 22.66 -49.63
C LEU A 9 13.08 23.38 -48.35
N LEU A 10 12.16 24.06 -47.70
CA LEU A 10 12.30 24.53 -46.32
C LEU A 10 12.16 23.32 -45.37
N ALA A 11 13.29 22.79 -44.91
CA ALA A 11 13.33 21.87 -43.79
C ALA A 11 13.05 22.65 -42.51
N ILE A 12 11.81 22.56 -42.00
CA ILE A 12 11.47 23.04 -40.68
C ILE A 12 12.03 22.00 -39.68
N SER A 13 13.23 22.26 -39.18
CA SER A 13 13.75 21.56 -37.99
C SER A 13 12.93 21.95 -36.79
N ALA A 14 11.96 21.11 -36.39
CA ALA A 14 11.32 21.22 -35.11
C ALA A 14 12.38 20.94 -34.03
N LEU A 15 13.01 21.99 -33.50
CA LEU A 15 13.74 21.93 -32.25
C LEU A 15 12.71 21.59 -31.16
N VAL A 16 12.60 20.32 -30.81
CA VAL A 16 12.02 19.90 -29.55
C VAL A 16 12.97 20.42 -28.49
N LEU A 17 12.68 21.61 -27.96
CA LEU A 17 13.23 22.08 -26.69
C LEU A 17 12.77 21.10 -25.61
N ALA A 18 13.53 20.01 -25.42
CA ALA A 18 13.51 19.27 -24.20
C ALA A 18 13.95 20.24 -23.10
N CYS A 19 13.00 20.95 -22.46
CA CYS A 19 13.25 21.53 -21.17
C CYS A 19 13.89 20.43 -20.33
N PRO A 20 15.07 20.63 -19.74
CA PRO A 20 15.46 19.84 -18.60
C PRO A 20 14.46 20.23 -17.49
N ALA A 21 13.34 19.50 -17.42
CA ALA A 21 12.51 19.54 -16.24
C ALA A 21 13.47 19.18 -15.12
N SER A 22 13.84 20.15 -14.30
CA SER A 22 14.37 19.93 -12.98
C SER A 22 13.28 19.11 -12.29
N CYS A 23 13.38 17.77 -12.39
CA CYS A 23 12.50 16.87 -11.67
C CYS A 23 12.75 17.19 -10.20
N ALA A 24 11.73 17.70 -9.52
CA ALA A 24 11.83 17.88 -8.08
C ALA A 24 12.12 16.52 -7.45
N ASP A 25 12.91 16.51 -6.40
CA ASP A 25 13.27 15.26 -5.72
C ASP A 25 12.03 14.61 -5.10
N PRO A 26 11.94 13.28 -5.11
CA PRO A 26 10.86 12.54 -4.47
C PRO A 26 10.77 12.82 -2.96
N VAL A 27 9.58 12.69 -2.41
CA VAL A 27 9.31 12.95 -0.98
C VAL A 27 9.41 11.65 -0.19
N LEU A 28 10.21 11.67 0.88
CA LEU A 28 10.52 10.56 1.77
C LEU A 28 9.80 10.71 3.12
N LEU A 29 9.14 9.65 3.57
CA LEU A 29 8.59 9.52 4.91
C LEU A 29 9.03 8.18 5.54
N PRO A 30 9.55 8.18 6.78
CA PRO A 30 9.74 6.93 7.52
C PRO A 30 8.39 6.32 7.86
N MET A 31 8.34 5.00 7.97
CA MET A 31 7.11 4.26 8.22
C MET A 31 7.32 3.28 9.37
N ALA A 32 6.57 3.44 10.46
CA ALA A 32 6.59 2.52 11.59
C ALA A 32 5.43 1.53 11.50
N LYS A 33 5.60 0.35 12.10
CA LYS A 33 4.51 -0.60 12.35
C LYS A 33 4.16 -0.59 13.82
N ASP A 34 2.91 -0.27 14.14
CA ASP A 34 2.39 -0.36 15.51
C ASP A 34 2.22 -1.82 15.92
N ALA A 35 2.84 -2.20 17.03
CA ALA A 35 2.86 -3.59 17.48
C ALA A 35 1.49 -4.08 17.99
N ALA A 36 0.66 -3.18 18.55
CA ALA A 36 -0.62 -3.56 19.13
C ALA A 36 -1.71 -3.74 18.07
N THR A 37 -1.73 -2.89 17.06
CA THR A 37 -2.76 -2.89 16.01
C THR A 37 -2.29 -3.52 14.71
N SER A 38 -0.99 -3.69 14.52
CA SER A 38 -0.34 -4.09 13.26
C SER A 38 -0.58 -3.11 12.10
N LEU A 39 -1.00 -1.89 12.39
CA LEU A 39 -1.18 -0.83 11.40
C LEU A 39 0.15 -0.11 11.13
N TYR A 40 0.29 0.41 9.92
CA TYR A 40 1.47 1.17 9.52
C TYR A 40 1.19 2.66 9.65
N THR A 41 2.17 3.40 10.17
CA THR A 41 2.04 4.83 10.45
C THR A 41 3.18 5.60 9.82
N ILE A 42 2.92 6.85 9.44
CA ILE A 42 3.90 7.82 8.95
C ILE A 42 3.81 9.10 9.77
N PRO A 43 4.94 9.74 10.12
CA PRO A 43 4.91 11.06 10.73
C PRO A 43 4.58 12.10 9.66
N VAL A 44 3.58 12.91 9.95
CA VAL A 44 3.20 14.07 9.15
C VAL A 44 3.45 15.31 9.99
N ARG A 45 4.42 16.14 9.63
CA ARG A 45 4.78 17.33 10.39
C ARG A 45 4.06 18.54 9.80
N ASP A 46 3.13 19.11 10.53
CA ASP A 46 2.42 20.35 10.20
C ASP A 46 2.56 21.40 11.31
N GLY A 47 3.78 21.52 11.87
CA GLY A 47 4.07 22.37 13.04
C GLY A 47 3.98 21.61 14.37
N ALA A 48 3.26 20.51 14.45
CA ALA A 48 3.27 19.50 15.50
C ALA A 48 3.63 18.14 14.90
N ASN A 49 4.18 17.22 15.69
CA ASN A 49 4.49 15.87 15.21
C ASN A 49 3.19 15.05 15.15
N HIS A 50 2.43 15.18 14.06
CA HIS A 50 1.26 14.36 13.82
C HIS A 50 1.65 13.03 13.18
N VAL A 51 1.09 11.94 13.70
CA VAL A 51 1.27 10.59 13.16
C VAL A 51 -0.03 10.13 12.52
N HIS A 52 0.04 9.60 11.31
CA HIS A 52 -1.11 9.14 10.56
C HIS A 52 -1.00 7.67 10.19
N VAL A 53 -2.09 6.92 10.33
CA VAL A 53 -2.19 5.57 9.76
C VAL A 53 -2.22 5.69 8.23
N ILE A 54 -1.47 4.85 7.52
CA ILE A 54 -1.60 4.74 6.06
C ILE A 54 -2.75 3.79 5.70
N ASP A 55 -3.56 4.20 4.73
CA ASP A 55 -4.65 3.40 4.20
C ASP A 55 -4.61 3.36 2.68
N LEU A 56 -4.22 2.21 2.10
CA LEU A 56 -4.19 2.01 0.63
C LEU A 56 -5.54 2.28 -0.04
N ALA A 57 -6.65 2.14 0.68
CA ALA A 57 -8.00 2.43 0.19
C ALA A 57 -8.52 3.81 0.60
N GLY A 58 -7.75 4.57 1.37
CA GLY A 58 -8.15 5.89 1.86
C GLY A 58 -8.23 6.92 0.74
N PRO A 59 -9.39 7.57 0.49
CA PRO A 59 -9.54 8.51 -0.61
C PRO A 59 -9.06 9.93 -0.29
N LEU A 60 -8.74 10.21 0.97
CA LEU A 60 -8.30 11.54 1.41
C LEU A 60 -7.38 11.49 2.65
N LEU A 61 -6.69 12.59 2.87
CA LEU A 61 -5.97 12.85 4.11
C LEU A 61 -6.95 13.46 5.13
N TRP A 62 -6.94 12.97 6.38
CA TRP A 62 -7.68 13.60 7.48
C TRP A 62 -6.90 13.54 8.79
N SER A 63 -7.13 14.52 9.63
CA SER A 63 -6.52 14.65 10.96
C SER A 63 -7.50 15.25 11.94
N THR A 64 -7.30 15.02 13.23
CA THR A 64 -7.95 15.84 14.26
C THR A 64 -7.29 17.22 14.28
N CYS A 65 -8.11 18.27 14.39
CA CYS A 65 -7.63 19.64 14.43
C CYS A 65 -7.99 20.28 15.78
N ASP A 66 -7.02 20.91 16.43
CA ASP A 66 -7.28 21.68 17.66
C ASP A 66 -7.88 23.05 17.32
N HIS A 67 -7.49 23.62 16.18
CA HIS A 67 -8.09 24.84 15.62
C HIS A 67 -8.42 24.59 14.16
N ILE A 68 -9.60 25.06 13.72
CA ILE A 68 -10.01 24.94 12.31
C ILE A 68 -9.42 26.12 11.54
N PRO A 69 -8.39 25.89 10.68
CA PRO A 69 -7.84 26.94 9.83
C PRO A 69 -8.89 27.48 8.82
N ALA A 70 -8.48 28.37 7.93
CA ALA A 70 -9.35 28.89 6.88
C ALA A 70 -9.98 27.74 6.07
N ASN A 71 -11.32 27.74 6.03
CA ASN A 71 -12.10 26.67 5.41
C ASN A 71 -12.18 26.82 3.90
N ILE A 72 -12.29 25.71 3.20
CA ILE A 72 -12.51 25.66 1.76
C ILE A 72 -14.00 25.90 1.46
N PRO A 73 -14.35 26.86 0.56
CA PRO A 73 -15.73 27.12 0.21
C PRO A 73 -16.32 25.97 -0.66
N CYS A 74 -17.65 25.89 -0.67
CA CYS A 74 -18.37 24.84 -1.42
C CYS A 74 -18.13 24.86 -2.93
N GLN A 75 -17.91 26.06 -3.50
CA GLN A 75 -17.70 26.24 -4.93
C GLN A 75 -16.31 25.81 -5.40
N ASP A 76 -15.37 25.62 -4.46
CA ASP A 76 -14.02 25.18 -4.79
C ASP A 76 -14.06 23.79 -5.45
N PRO A 77 -13.37 23.58 -6.59
CA PRO A 77 -13.28 22.28 -7.25
C PRO A 77 -12.79 21.14 -6.32
N VAL A 78 -11.96 21.47 -5.34
CA VAL A 78 -11.48 20.53 -4.31
C VAL A 78 -12.62 19.90 -3.53
N CYS A 79 -13.73 20.63 -3.32
CA CYS A 79 -14.90 20.11 -2.63
C CYS A 79 -15.58 18.96 -3.39
N LYS A 80 -15.59 19.01 -4.71
CA LYS A 80 -16.08 17.91 -5.56
C LYS A 80 -15.17 16.70 -5.44
N LEU A 81 -13.85 16.90 -5.44
CA LEU A 81 -12.86 15.82 -5.27
C LEU A 81 -13.00 15.12 -3.91
N ALA A 82 -13.20 15.90 -2.83
CA ALA A 82 -13.38 15.34 -1.48
C ALA A 82 -14.63 14.45 -1.35
N ASN A 83 -15.64 14.70 -2.18
CA ASN A 83 -16.91 13.99 -2.16
C ASN A 83 -17.12 13.05 -3.35
N ALA A 84 -16.09 12.86 -4.19
CA ALA A 84 -16.12 11.93 -5.32
C ALA A 84 -16.25 10.46 -4.88
N TYR A 85 -15.75 10.14 -3.69
CA TYR A 85 -15.94 8.85 -3.05
C TYR A 85 -16.51 9.03 -1.64
N ARG A 86 -17.51 8.22 -1.30
CA ARG A 86 -18.07 8.11 0.04
C ARG A 86 -18.14 6.65 0.45
N ALA A 87 -17.65 6.31 1.64
CA ALA A 87 -17.86 4.98 2.17
C ALA A 87 -19.37 4.71 2.38
N PRO A 88 -19.85 3.50 2.13
CA PRO A 88 -21.27 3.15 2.28
C PRO A 88 -21.85 3.50 3.65
N SER A 89 -21.02 3.42 4.70
CA SER A 89 -21.38 3.77 6.09
C SER A 89 -21.53 5.27 6.35
N CYS A 90 -21.16 6.14 5.38
CA CYS A 90 -21.12 7.59 5.58
C CYS A 90 -22.44 8.33 5.28
N GLY A 91 -23.56 7.64 5.26
CA GLY A 91 -24.89 8.25 5.16
C GLY A 91 -25.20 8.99 3.86
N ILE A 92 -26.35 9.64 3.81
CA ILE A 92 -27.04 10.13 2.61
C ILE A 92 -26.16 11.06 1.77
N ALA A 93 -25.94 10.68 0.52
CA ALA A 93 -25.53 11.60 -0.51
C ALA A 93 -26.64 12.64 -0.70
N GLY A 94 -26.30 13.94 -0.60
CA GLY A 94 -27.25 14.93 -1.06
C GLY A 94 -27.60 16.09 -0.13
N GLN A 95 -26.93 16.28 1.02
CA GLN A 95 -27.04 17.60 1.64
C GLN A 95 -26.29 18.63 0.77
N PRO A 96 -26.98 19.63 0.19
CA PRO A 96 -26.29 20.64 -0.58
C PRO A 96 -25.29 21.37 0.32
N CYS A 97 -24.07 21.53 -0.20
CA CYS A 97 -23.05 22.30 0.48
C CYS A 97 -23.52 23.77 0.53
N SER A 98 -23.67 24.37 1.71
CA SER A 98 -24.24 25.72 1.84
C SER A 98 -23.21 26.86 1.80
N LYS A 99 -22.17 26.78 2.61
CA LYS A 99 -21.08 27.79 2.70
C LYS A 99 -19.69 27.19 2.73
N ARG A 100 -19.49 26.15 3.52
CA ARG A 100 -18.20 25.49 3.77
C ARG A 100 -18.22 24.08 3.26
N CYS A 101 -17.15 23.66 2.61
CA CYS A 101 -17.01 22.31 2.11
C CYS A 101 -16.88 21.31 3.27
N LYS A 102 -17.76 20.32 3.28
CA LYS A 102 -17.69 19.17 4.18
C LYS A 102 -17.23 17.94 3.40
N ALA A 103 -16.26 17.22 3.95
CA ALA A 103 -15.88 15.87 3.55
C ALA A 103 -16.40 14.88 4.58
N TYR A 104 -16.31 13.59 4.25
CA TYR A 104 -16.74 12.50 5.12
C TYR A 104 -15.60 11.51 5.30
N PRO A 105 -14.58 11.89 6.11
CA PRO A 105 -13.54 10.95 6.49
C PRO A 105 -14.12 9.76 7.24
N TYR A 106 -13.50 8.62 7.10
CA TYR A 106 -13.90 7.42 7.83
C TYR A 106 -12.69 6.78 8.53
N ASN A 107 -12.97 6.10 9.63
CA ASN A 107 -12.01 5.27 10.31
C ASN A 107 -11.86 3.94 9.55
N PRO A 108 -10.66 3.57 9.10
CA PRO A 108 -10.45 2.38 8.27
C PRO A 108 -10.68 1.05 9.01
N ILE A 109 -10.73 1.06 10.33
CA ILE A 109 -10.89 -0.15 11.17
C ILE A 109 -12.35 -0.33 11.59
N THR A 110 -13.00 0.73 12.07
CA THR A 110 -14.40 0.64 12.54
C THR A 110 -15.41 0.90 11.44
N GLY A 111 -15.00 1.46 10.30
CA GLY A 111 -15.88 1.90 9.23
C GLY A 111 -16.74 3.11 9.58
N ARG A 112 -16.63 3.65 10.82
CA ARG A 112 -17.37 4.85 11.23
C ARG A 112 -16.87 6.07 10.48
N CYS A 113 -17.78 6.95 10.11
CA CYS A 113 -17.45 8.22 9.49
C CYS A 113 -18.14 9.41 10.16
N ALA A 114 -17.64 10.59 9.91
CA ALA A 114 -18.19 11.83 10.40
C ALA A 114 -18.08 12.93 9.34
N ALA A 115 -18.97 13.92 9.41
CA ALA A 115 -18.80 15.14 8.63
C ALA A 115 -17.63 15.96 9.21
N ALA A 116 -16.74 16.41 8.34
CA ALA A 116 -15.55 17.19 8.70
C ALA A 116 -15.35 18.34 7.71
N GLU A 117 -14.84 19.46 8.21
CA GLU A 117 -14.53 20.61 7.34
C GLU A 117 -13.21 20.35 6.60
N LEU A 118 -13.17 20.71 5.32
CA LEU A 118 -11.94 20.69 4.53
C LEU A 118 -11.13 21.96 4.78
N VAL A 119 -9.82 21.76 4.96
CA VAL A 119 -8.86 22.83 5.26
C VAL A 119 -7.59 22.67 4.42
N HIS A 120 -6.93 23.80 4.14
CA HIS A 120 -5.55 23.76 3.64
C HIS A 120 -4.59 23.49 4.78
N THR A 121 -3.63 22.60 4.53
CA THR A 121 -2.57 22.25 5.48
C THR A 121 -1.23 22.14 4.78
N ARG A 122 -0.17 21.96 5.55
CA ARG A 122 1.20 21.76 5.06
C ARG A 122 1.81 20.55 5.74
N LEU A 123 2.34 19.64 4.93
CA LEU A 123 3.11 18.51 5.41
C LEU A 123 4.60 18.86 5.27
N VAL A 124 5.40 18.51 6.24
CA VAL A 124 6.85 18.68 6.19
C VAL A 124 7.50 17.30 6.15
N ALA A 125 8.31 17.08 5.14
CA ALA A 125 9.00 15.82 4.88
C ALA A 125 10.42 16.09 4.39
N ASN A 126 11.22 15.06 4.19
CA ASN A 126 12.47 15.16 3.47
C ASN A 126 12.28 14.78 2.00
N THR A 127 13.14 15.28 1.12
CA THR A 127 13.33 14.70 -0.21
C THR A 127 14.36 13.57 -0.14
N THR A 128 14.53 12.82 -1.22
CA THR A 128 15.47 11.68 -1.28
C THR A 128 15.98 11.44 -2.70
N ASP A 129 17.20 10.89 -2.77
CA ASP A 129 17.80 10.29 -3.97
C ASP A 129 17.49 8.78 -4.09
N GLY A 130 16.64 8.25 -3.20
CA GLY A 130 16.34 6.81 -3.09
C GLY A 130 17.32 6.03 -2.23
N LYS A 131 18.36 6.69 -1.69
CA LYS A 131 19.39 6.12 -0.83
C LYS A 131 19.43 6.79 0.55
N ASN A 132 19.30 8.11 0.57
CA ASN A 132 19.39 8.94 1.76
C ASN A 132 18.34 10.06 1.76
N PRO A 133 17.99 10.61 2.93
CA PRO A 133 17.30 11.90 3.01
C PRO A 133 18.20 13.02 2.50
N LEU A 134 17.63 13.92 1.72
CA LEU A 134 18.31 15.14 1.23
C LEU A 134 17.84 16.38 2.00
N SER A 135 17.08 17.25 1.35
CA SER A 135 16.58 18.50 1.91
C SER A 135 15.17 18.35 2.49
N GLN A 136 14.83 19.24 3.43
CA GLN A 136 13.46 19.33 3.92
C GLN A 136 12.59 20.07 2.90
N VAL A 137 11.37 19.58 2.71
CA VAL A 137 10.38 20.12 1.77
C VAL A 137 9.04 20.32 2.47
N SER A 138 8.30 21.36 2.04
CA SER A 138 6.93 21.62 2.48
C SER A 138 5.94 21.29 1.37
N VAL A 139 5.09 20.30 1.61
CA VAL A 139 4.04 19.85 0.70
C VAL A 139 2.73 20.56 1.07
N ARG A 140 2.18 21.36 0.16
CA ARG A 140 0.83 21.91 0.33
C ARG A 140 -0.20 20.81 0.12
N ALA A 141 -1.11 20.66 1.06
CA ALA A 141 -2.13 19.63 1.04
C ALA A 141 -3.50 20.16 1.51
N VAL A 142 -4.51 19.36 1.26
CA VAL A 142 -5.86 19.53 1.78
C VAL A 142 -6.17 18.34 2.68
N ALA A 143 -6.68 18.61 3.87
CA ALA A 143 -7.07 17.60 4.82
C ALA A 143 -8.49 17.87 5.34
N ALA A 144 -9.16 16.82 5.85
CA ALA A 144 -10.42 16.97 6.57
C ALA A 144 -10.13 17.04 8.08
N CYS A 145 -10.66 18.06 8.76
CA CYS A 145 -10.59 18.19 10.22
C CYS A 145 -11.65 17.31 10.88
N ALA A 146 -11.25 16.10 11.24
CA ALA A 146 -12.12 15.06 11.77
C ALA A 146 -12.29 15.15 13.29
N PRO A 147 -13.46 14.75 13.85
CA PRO A 147 -13.62 14.66 15.28
C PRO A 147 -12.79 13.51 15.88
N ARG A 148 -12.30 13.66 17.09
CA ARG A 148 -11.49 12.65 17.82
C ARG A 148 -12.17 11.28 17.93
N THR A 149 -13.49 11.21 17.85
CA THR A 149 -14.26 9.94 17.84
C THR A 149 -13.90 9.02 16.66
N LEU A 150 -13.32 9.56 15.59
CA LEU A 150 -12.81 8.75 14.47
C LEU A 150 -11.44 8.09 14.76
N LEU A 151 -10.80 8.39 15.88
CA LEU A 151 -9.54 7.73 16.27
C LEU A 151 -9.74 6.38 16.99
N GLU A 152 -10.98 5.99 17.24
CA GLU A 152 -11.30 4.76 17.95
C GLU A 152 -10.63 3.53 17.33
N ARG A 153 -9.91 2.73 18.13
CA ARG A 153 -9.17 1.52 17.72
C ARG A 153 -8.00 1.76 16.75
N LEU A 154 -7.62 3.00 16.48
CA LEU A 154 -6.34 3.33 15.85
C LEU A 154 -5.22 3.33 16.92
N PRO A 155 -3.93 3.28 16.53
CA PRO A 155 -2.81 3.42 17.47
C PRO A 155 -2.94 4.67 18.34
N ARG A 156 -2.42 4.62 19.58
CA ARG A 156 -2.66 5.68 20.59
C ARG A 156 -2.19 7.07 20.19
N ASP A 157 -1.03 7.15 19.51
CA ASP A 157 -0.38 8.42 19.18
C ASP A 157 -0.77 8.95 17.79
N VAL A 158 -1.76 8.31 17.16
CA VAL A 158 -2.24 8.69 15.84
C VAL A 158 -3.25 9.82 15.93
N THR A 159 -3.09 10.81 15.08
CA THR A 159 -3.99 11.96 14.96
C THR A 159 -4.88 11.91 13.71
N GLY A 160 -4.66 10.94 12.82
CA GLY A 160 -5.44 10.84 11.59
C GLY A 160 -5.06 9.68 10.69
N VAL A 161 -5.49 9.76 9.44
CA VAL A 161 -5.23 8.76 8.39
C VAL A 161 -4.75 9.44 7.13
N ALA A 162 -3.67 8.94 6.56
CA ALA A 162 -3.17 9.30 5.24
C ALA A 162 -3.70 8.28 4.22
N GLY A 163 -4.70 8.68 3.45
CA GLY A 163 -5.21 7.87 2.36
C GLY A 163 -4.20 7.80 1.22
N LEU A 164 -3.99 6.60 0.67
CA LEU A 164 -3.04 6.34 -0.41
C LEU A 164 -3.72 5.83 -1.69
N SER A 165 -5.04 5.92 -1.81
CA SER A 165 -5.75 5.46 -3.01
C SER A 165 -5.45 6.36 -4.23
N ALA A 166 -5.98 6.00 -5.40
CA ALA A 166 -5.85 6.79 -6.62
C ALA A 166 -6.76 8.06 -6.63
N ALA A 167 -7.41 8.40 -5.51
CA ALA A 167 -8.29 9.57 -5.42
C ALA A 167 -7.46 10.88 -5.41
N GLY A 168 -8.04 11.95 -5.95
CA GLY A 168 -7.34 13.24 -6.11
C GLY A 168 -6.95 13.94 -4.80
N LEU A 169 -7.56 13.58 -3.66
CA LEU A 169 -7.20 14.08 -2.33
C LEU A 169 -6.50 13.03 -1.44
N ALA A 170 -6.14 11.88 -1.99
CA ALA A 170 -5.21 10.97 -1.35
C ALA A 170 -3.79 11.56 -1.38
N LEU A 171 -2.97 11.16 -0.44
CA LEU A 171 -1.63 11.73 -0.25
C LEU A 171 -0.75 11.67 -1.52
N PRO A 172 -0.70 10.56 -2.30
CA PRO A 172 0.13 10.51 -3.52
C PRO A 172 -0.21 11.60 -4.54
N ALA A 173 -1.49 11.81 -4.82
CA ALA A 173 -1.94 12.82 -5.78
C ALA A 173 -1.61 14.25 -5.30
N GLN A 174 -1.73 14.50 -4.00
CA GLN A 174 -1.43 15.81 -3.42
C GLN A 174 0.06 16.11 -3.42
N VAL A 175 0.91 15.12 -3.10
CA VAL A 175 2.37 15.25 -3.21
C VAL A 175 2.77 15.49 -4.66
N ALA A 176 2.25 14.71 -5.60
CA ALA A 176 2.53 14.86 -7.02
C ALA A 176 2.21 16.27 -7.53
N ALA A 177 1.03 16.80 -7.18
CA ALA A 177 0.60 18.14 -7.57
C ALA A 177 1.42 19.24 -6.90
N SER A 178 1.70 19.11 -5.58
CA SER A 178 2.42 20.13 -4.81
C SER A 178 3.90 20.22 -5.18
N GLN A 179 4.56 19.09 -5.40
CA GLN A 179 6.01 19.00 -5.67
C GLN A 179 6.33 18.87 -7.17
N ARG A 180 5.33 18.75 -8.03
CA ARG A 180 5.49 18.56 -9.49
C ARG A 180 6.33 17.32 -9.82
N VAL A 181 6.10 16.25 -9.07
CA VAL A 181 6.67 14.92 -9.29
C VAL A 181 5.64 13.97 -9.91
N ALA A 182 6.08 12.78 -10.33
CA ALA A 182 5.18 11.78 -10.87
C ALA A 182 4.14 11.32 -9.82
N ASN A 183 2.93 11.00 -10.26
CA ASN A 183 1.90 10.43 -9.39
C ASN A 183 2.16 8.92 -9.16
N THR A 184 3.25 8.65 -8.44
CA THR A 184 3.74 7.32 -8.07
C THR A 184 4.11 7.31 -6.62
N PHE A 185 4.06 6.15 -6.00
CA PHE A 185 4.65 5.97 -4.68
C PHE A 185 5.21 4.57 -4.50
N LEU A 186 6.22 4.48 -3.66
CA LEU A 186 6.92 3.26 -3.30
C LEU A 186 6.73 3.02 -1.81
N LEU A 187 6.36 1.80 -1.44
CA LEU A 187 6.26 1.34 -0.06
C LEU A 187 7.20 0.17 0.16
N CYS A 188 7.92 0.20 1.28
CA CYS A 188 8.67 -0.92 1.81
C CYS A 188 8.26 -1.08 3.28
N LEU A 189 7.27 -1.97 3.53
CA LEU A 189 6.64 -2.12 4.84
C LEU A 189 7.57 -2.85 5.81
N PRO A 190 7.81 -2.30 7.02
CA PRO A 190 8.68 -2.93 8.01
C PRO A 190 7.96 -4.03 8.77
N ARG A 191 8.71 -4.98 9.30
CA ARG A 191 8.23 -5.93 10.31
C ARG A 191 8.23 -5.29 11.70
N SER A 192 7.33 -5.74 12.56
CA SER A 192 7.29 -5.29 13.96
C SER A 192 8.64 -5.45 14.65
N GLY A 193 9.07 -4.42 15.37
CA GLY A 193 10.28 -4.44 16.20
C GLY A 193 11.61 -4.38 15.44
N ARG A 194 11.61 -4.14 14.12
CA ARG A 194 12.84 -4.07 13.31
C ARG A 194 13.26 -2.67 12.88
N GLY A 195 12.58 -1.63 13.35
CA GLY A 195 12.80 -0.25 12.93
C GLY A 195 11.84 0.18 11.82
N ASP A 196 12.07 1.38 11.29
CA ASP A 196 11.18 2.03 10.33
C ASP A 196 11.43 1.53 8.91
N GLY A 197 10.34 1.18 8.21
CA GLY A 197 10.31 1.06 6.77
C GLY A 197 10.18 2.42 6.10
N VAL A 198 9.86 2.44 4.82
CA VAL A 198 9.92 3.65 4.02
C VAL A 198 8.76 3.80 3.06
N ALA A 199 8.26 5.03 2.94
CA ALA A 199 7.37 5.48 1.88
C ALA A 199 8.05 6.60 1.09
N ILE A 200 8.11 6.47 -0.25
CA ILE A 200 8.66 7.49 -1.14
C ILE A 200 7.59 7.85 -2.17
N PHE A 201 7.28 9.14 -2.27
CA PHE A 201 6.27 9.67 -3.20
C PHE A 201 6.95 10.42 -4.34
N GLY A 202 6.52 10.17 -5.57
CA GLY A 202 7.05 10.84 -6.76
C GLY A 202 8.22 10.14 -7.44
N SER A 203 8.60 8.91 -7.01
CA SER A 203 9.74 8.18 -7.56
C SER A 203 9.34 6.91 -8.29
N ARG A 204 10.06 6.62 -9.36
CA ARG A 204 10.13 5.30 -10.00
C ARG A 204 11.44 4.57 -9.72
N GLY A 205 12.26 5.09 -8.87
CA GLY A 205 13.61 4.65 -8.53
C GLY A 205 14.62 5.77 -8.75
N PRO A 206 15.88 5.55 -8.39
CA PRO A 206 16.40 4.32 -7.78
C PRO A 206 15.96 4.11 -6.32
N PHE A 207 16.17 2.90 -5.80
CA PHE A 207 15.93 2.55 -4.40
C PHE A 207 16.98 1.60 -3.85
N TYR A 208 17.56 1.94 -2.70
CA TYR A 208 18.63 1.18 -2.06
C TYR A 208 18.34 0.91 -0.59
N LEU A 209 18.78 -0.24 -0.10
CA LEU A 209 18.73 -0.62 1.31
C LEU A 209 20.12 -1.01 1.79
N LYS A 210 20.44 -0.77 3.06
CA LYS A 210 21.67 -1.24 3.67
C LYS A 210 21.65 -2.77 3.83
N LEU A 211 22.80 -3.39 3.64
CA LEU A 211 23.01 -4.81 3.84
C LEU A 211 23.26 -5.10 5.33
N PHE A 212 22.75 -6.22 5.85
CA PHE A 212 22.88 -6.58 7.26
C PHE A 212 24.35 -6.73 7.72
N LEU A 213 25.20 -7.30 6.87
CA LEU A 213 26.58 -7.64 7.24
C LEU A 213 27.53 -6.45 7.15
N THR A 214 27.38 -5.58 6.18
CA THR A 214 28.32 -4.50 5.92
C THR A 214 27.79 -3.12 6.35
N GLY A 215 26.47 -2.98 6.49
CA GLY A 215 25.85 -1.68 6.68
C GLY A 215 25.90 -0.78 5.43
N GLU A 216 26.54 -1.25 4.34
CA GLU A 216 26.64 -0.54 3.09
C GLU A 216 25.36 -0.66 2.27
N PRO A 217 25.04 0.33 1.42
CA PRO A 217 23.91 0.23 0.50
C PRO A 217 24.06 -0.99 -0.43
N SER A 218 22.91 -1.54 -0.86
CA SER A 218 22.89 -2.57 -1.90
C SER A 218 23.70 -2.11 -3.12
N SER A 219 24.43 -3.05 -3.73
CA SER A 219 25.29 -2.76 -4.90
C SER A 219 24.52 -2.34 -6.16
N GLY A 220 23.21 -2.55 -6.17
CA GLY A 220 22.32 -2.22 -7.28
C GLY A 220 21.01 -1.58 -6.83
N ASP A 221 20.39 -0.87 -7.76
CA ASP A 221 19.05 -0.33 -7.62
C ASP A 221 18.02 -1.45 -7.53
N LEU A 222 17.35 -1.58 -6.38
CA LEU A 222 16.36 -2.63 -6.14
C LEU A 222 15.10 -2.47 -7.01
N THR A 223 14.84 -1.30 -7.56
CA THR A 223 13.70 -1.14 -8.49
C THR A 223 13.88 -1.89 -9.80
N GLN A 224 15.12 -2.25 -10.16
CA GLN A 224 15.41 -3.10 -11.33
C GLN A 224 14.95 -4.55 -11.14
N THR A 225 14.66 -4.97 -9.92
CA THR A 225 14.13 -6.32 -9.64
C THR A 225 12.61 -6.40 -9.68
N LEU A 226 11.92 -5.28 -9.86
CA LEU A 226 10.46 -5.23 -9.85
C LEU A 226 9.85 -6.00 -11.01
N GLN A 227 8.92 -6.86 -10.69
CA GLN A 227 7.95 -7.42 -11.62
C GLN A 227 6.73 -6.52 -11.65
N PHE A 228 6.14 -6.32 -12.83
CA PHE A 228 4.99 -5.43 -12.99
C PHE A 228 3.73 -6.20 -13.36
N THR A 229 2.61 -5.82 -12.73
CA THR A 229 1.26 -6.30 -13.04
C THR A 229 0.31 -5.11 -13.17
N PRO A 230 -0.78 -5.21 -13.98
CA PRO A 230 -1.77 -4.16 -14.04
C PRO A 230 -2.36 -3.84 -12.66
N LEU A 231 -2.53 -2.56 -12.36
CA LEU A 231 -3.24 -2.06 -11.19
C LEU A 231 -4.61 -1.57 -11.63
N ARG A 232 -5.65 -2.28 -11.22
CA ARG A 232 -7.02 -1.98 -11.65
C ARG A 232 -7.78 -1.24 -10.55
N SER A 233 -8.68 -0.36 -10.95
CA SER A 233 -9.64 0.31 -10.07
C SER A 233 -11.06 0.01 -10.54
N ARG A 234 -12.03 0.07 -9.63
CA ARG A 234 -13.45 -0.03 -9.94
C ARG A 234 -14.12 1.31 -9.64
N LEU A 235 -15.07 1.69 -10.49
CA LEU A 235 -15.81 2.94 -10.31
C LEU A 235 -16.47 2.97 -8.91
N GLY A 236 -16.26 4.07 -8.19
CA GLY A 236 -16.81 4.26 -6.84
C GLY A 236 -16.15 3.40 -5.76
N ASN A 237 -15.04 2.71 -6.07
CA ASN A 237 -14.30 1.90 -5.11
C ASN A 237 -12.81 2.29 -5.14
N PRO A 238 -12.24 2.77 -4.03
CA PRO A 238 -10.86 3.24 -3.97
C PRO A 238 -9.81 2.13 -3.79
N LEU A 239 -10.22 0.86 -3.75
CA LEU A 239 -9.32 -0.27 -3.59
C LEU A 239 -8.45 -0.49 -4.83
N TYR A 240 -7.23 -0.94 -4.61
CA TYR A 240 -6.32 -1.40 -5.64
C TYR A 240 -6.52 -2.90 -5.90
N TYR A 241 -6.91 -3.23 -7.13
CA TYR A 241 -7.12 -4.59 -7.58
C TYR A 241 -5.95 -5.08 -8.43
N ILE A 242 -5.50 -6.31 -8.21
CA ILE A 242 -4.51 -6.99 -9.03
C ILE A 242 -5.14 -8.20 -9.73
N PRO A 243 -4.78 -8.48 -11.01
CA PRO A 243 -5.39 -9.55 -11.79
C PRO A 243 -4.73 -10.90 -11.47
N VAL A 244 -5.21 -11.58 -10.42
CA VAL A 244 -4.77 -12.93 -10.06
C VAL A 244 -5.61 -13.94 -10.85
N THR A 245 -4.94 -14.88 -11.53
CA THR A 245 -5.55 -15.89 -12.37
C THR A 245 -5.74 -17.23 -11.65
N ASN A 246 -4.80 -17.60 -10.76
CA ASN A 246 -4.92 -18.77 -9.90
C ASN A 246 -4.07 -18.64 -8.62
N VAL A 247 -4.27 -19.57 -7.69
CA VAL A 247 -3.44 -19.78 -6.52
C VAL A 247 -2.77 -21.15 -6.62
N ALA A 248 -1.48 -21.23 -6.34
CA ALA A 248 -0.73 -22.48 -6.34
C ALA A 248 -0.07 -22.73 -4.98
N ILE A 249 0.06 -24.00 -4.62
CA ILE A 249 0.82 -24.49 -3.47
C ILE A 249 1.96 -25.36 -3.99
N ASN A 250 3.20 -25.00 -3.68
CA ASN A 250 4.41 -25.69 -4.23
C ASN A 250 4.31 -25.87 -5.75
N ARG A 251 3.90 -24.84 -6.49
CA ARG A 251 3.67 -24.81 -7.95
C ARG A 251 2.47 -25.65 -8.43
N ALA A 252 1.81 -26.44 -7.58
CA ALA A 252 0.59 -27.13 -7.92
C ALA A 252 -0.62 -26.19 -7.81
N GLN A 253 -1.36 -26.02 -8.89
CA GLN A 253 -2.55 -25.19 -8.89
C GLN A 253 -3.61 -25.74 -7.94
N VAL A 254 -4.15 -24.85 -7.09
CA VAL A 254 -5.26 -25.18 -6.19
C VAL A 254 -6.57 -25.19 -7.00
N PRO A 255 -7.36 -26.28 -6.96
CA PRO A 255 -8.66 -26.31 -7.62
C PRO A 255 -9.64 -25.38 -6.87
N LEU A 256 -9.93 -24.22 -7.46
CA LEU A 256 -10.91 -23.25 -6.97
C LEU A 256 -12.22 -23.37 -7.78
N PRO A 257 -13.36 -22.98 -7.18
CA PRO A 257 -14.60 -22.87 -7.94
C PRO A 257 -14.44 -21.94 -9.15
N PRO A 258 -15.20 -22.17 -10.24
CA PRO A 258 -15.16 -21.30 -11.41
C PRO A 258 -15.40 -19.83 -11.01
N HIS A 259 -14.58 -18.94 -11.58
CA HIS A 259 -14.64 -17.49 -11.34
C HIS A 259 -14.40 -17.04 -9.88
N ALA A 260 -13.97 -17.92 -8.97
CA ALA A 260 -13.78 -17.57 -7.56
C ALA A 260 -12.90 -16.32 -7.37
N LEU A 261 -11.79 -16.20 -8.09
CA LEU A 261 -10.87 -15.05 -7.98
C LEU A 261 -11.35 -13.81 -8.74
N SER A 262 -12.06 -13.96 -9.87
CA SER A 262 -12.57 -12.81 -10.61
C SER A 262 -13.82 -12.18 -9.98
N THR A 263 -14.64 -13.00 -9.30
CA THR A 263 -15.77 -12.54 -8.49
C THR A 263 -15.26 -11.85 -7.23
N GLY A 264 -15.55 -10.56 -7.07
CA GLY A 264 -15.00 -9.73 -5.99
C GLY A 264 -13.56 -9.27 -6.20
N GLY A 265 -12.72 -10.07 -6.88
CA GLY A 265 -11.33 -9.73 -7.21
C GLY A 265 -10.34 -9.92 -6.07
N VAL A 266 -9.06 -9.61 -6.34
CA VAL A 266 -7.97 -9.65 -5.38
C VAL A 266 -7.49 -8.23 -5.12
N VAL A 267 -7.45 -7.80 -3.86
CA VAL A 267 -7.14 -6.43 -3.45
C VAL A 267 -5.97 -6.35 -2.47
N LEU A 268 -5.28 -5.21 -2.48
CA LEU A 268 -4.23 -4.89 -1.51
C LEU A 268 -4.81 -4.04 -0.38
N CYS A 269 -4.46 -4.34 0.86
CA CYS A 269 -5.02 -3.66 2.03
C CYS A 269 -4.04 -3.59 3.19
N THR A 270 -3.74 -2.37 3.65
CA THR A 270 -2.91 -2.14 4.85
C THR A 270 -3.71 -2.16 6.16
N ARG A 271 -5.05 -2.20 6.09
CA ARG A 271 -5.95 -2.21 7.25
C ARG A 271 -6.08 -3.57 7.92
N VAL A 272 -5.82 -4.65 7.17
CA VAL A 272 -5.86 -6.01 7.71
C VAL A 272 -4.43 -6.53 7.91
N PRO A 273 -4.12 -7.10 9.09
CA PRO A 273 -2.77 -7.57 9.36
C PRO A 273 -2.38 -8.77 8.50
N TYR A 274 -3.30 -9.69 8.26
CA TYR A 274 -3.05 -10.94 7.54
C TYR A 274 -3.94 -11.04 6.31
N THR A 275 -3.48 -11.77 5.29
CA THR A 275 -4.27 -12.03 4.09
C THR A 275 -5.56 -12.77 4.46
N ALA A 276 -6.68 -12.16 4.10
CA ALA A 276 -8.00 -12.73 4.31
C ALA A 276 -8.56 -13.28 3.00
N LEU A 277 -9.09 -14.49 3.05
CA LEU A 277 -9.63 -15.21 1.90
C LEU A 277 -11.13 -15.43 2.11
N ARG A 278 -11.92 -15.24 1.06
CA ARG A 278 -13.33 -15.61 1.05
C ARG A 278 -13.47 -17.14 1.23
N PRO A 279 -14.53 -17.65 1.88
CA PRO A 279 -14.62 -19.08 2.24
C PRO A 279 -14.38 -20.07 1.10
N ASP A 280 -14.85 -19.76 -0.11
CA ASP A 280 -14.67 -20.60 -1.32
C ASP A 280 -13.23 -20.62 -1.85
N VAL A 281 -12.40 -19.67 -1.47
CA VAL A 281 -10.96 -19.63 -1.75
C VAL A 281 -10.16 -20.16 -0.55
N TYR A 282 -10.59 -19.84 0.67
CA TYR A 282 -9.88 -20.18 1.91
C TYR A 282 -9.70 -21.70 2.05
N ARG A 283 -10.80 -22.44 2.06
CA ARG A 283 -10.77 -23.88 2.32
C ARG A 283 -9.86 -24.65 1.37
N PRO A 284 -9.99 -24.53 0.04
CA PRO A 284 -9.09 -25.22 -0.88
C PRO A 284 -7.61 -24.85 -0.68
N VAL A 285 -7.31 -23.58 -0.43
CA VAL A 285 -5.93 -23.09 -0.28
C VAL A 285 -5.29 -23.65 0.99
N VAL A 286 -5.95 -23.51 2.16
CA VAL A 286 -5.37 -23.93 3.44
C VAL A 286 -5.27 -25.45 3.56
N GLU A 287 -6.21 -26.20 3.00
CA GLU A 287 -6.15 -27.66 2.93
C GLU A 287 -5.04 -28.15 1.99
N ALA A 288 -4.82 -27.47 0.86
CA ALA A 288 -3.72 -27.79 -0.03
C ALA A 288 -2.37 -27.49 0.63
N PHE A 289 -2.28 -26.41 1.40
CA PHE A 289 -1.09 -26.07 2.20
C PHE A 289 -0.83 -27.15 3.26
N ASP A 290 -1.85 -27.52 4.05
CA ASP A 290 -1.73 -28.50 5.12
C ASP A 290 -1.30 -29.89 4.58
N ARG A 291 -1.89 -30.34 3.46
CA ARG A 291 -1.47 -31.59 2.77
C ARG A 291 -0.04 -31.53 2.22
N GLY A 292 0.45 -30.35 1.89
CA GLY A 292 1.82 -30.15 1.39
C GLY A 292 2.90 -30.18 2.46
N LEU A 293 2.54 -30.24 3.74
CA LEU A 293 3.51 -30.39 4.84
C LEU A 293 4.13 -31.81 4.86
N ILE A 294 5.38 -31.86 5.26
CA ILE A 294 6.16 -33.11 5.28
C ILE A 294 5.57 -34.13 6.28
N ARG A 295 4.95 -33.65 7.36
CA ARG A 295 4.46 -34.49 8.46
C ARG A 295 3.09 -33.97 8.94
N SER A 296 2.13 -34.87 9.03
CA SER A 296 0.77 -34.57 9.52
C SER A 296 0.69 -34.34 11.04
N ASP A 297 1.67 -34.86 11.81
CA ASP A 297 1.72 -34.74 13.28
C ASP A 297 2.24 -33.35 13.77
N MET A 298 2.57 -32.46 12.85
CA MET A 298 2.98 -31.10 13.21
C MET A 298 1.81 -30.22 13.66
N ARG A 299 0.57 -30.55 13.30
CA ARG A 299 -0.59 -29.74 13.57
C ARG A 299 -0.92 -29.67 15.08
N VAL A 300 -1.21 -28.46 15.56
CA VAL A 300 -1.63 -28.22 16.96
C VAL A 300 -2.97 -27.47 16.97
N ALA A 301 -3.51 -27.24 18.16
CA ALA A 301 -4.75 -26.50 18.34
C ALA A 301 -4.69 -25.12 17.70
N ALA A 302 -5.81 -24.69 17.10
CA ALA A 302 -5.97 -23.38 16.50
C ALA A 302 -5.76 -22.26 17.55
N VAL A 303 -5.15 -21.16 17.13
CA VAL A 303 -4.95 -19.95 17.94
C VAL A 303 -5.61 -18.78 17.22
N PRO A 304 -6.74 -18.25 17.65
CA PRO A 304 -7.42 -17.16 16.97
C PRO A 304 -6.49 -15.97 16.67
N PRO A 305 -6.58 -15.35 15.48
CA PRO A 305 -7.57 -15.60 14.42
C PRO A 305 -7.24 -16.76 13.47
N PHE A 306 -6.16 -17.51 13.72
CA PHE A 306 -5.65 -18.55 12.84
C PHE A 306 -6.29 -19.90 13.13
N GLU A 307 -6.62 -20.63 12.09
CA GLU A 307 -7.17 -21.98 12.17
C GLU A 307 -6.09 -23.06 12.02
N PHE A 308 -5.09 -22.81 11.18
CA PHE A 308 -4.03 -23.77 10.88
C PHE A 308 -2.74 -23.37 11.63
N CYS A 309 -2.49 -24.09 12.73
CA CYS A 309 -1.33 -23.84 13.58
C CYS A 309 -0.51 -25.13 13.74
N TYR A 310 0.80 -24.97 13.91
CA TYR A 310 1.75 -26.06 13.90
C TYR A 310 2.74 -25.93 15.06
N ASN A 311 3.26 -27.08 15.52
CA ASN A 311 4.36 -27.11 16.48
C ASN A 311 5.62 -26.51 15.81
N ARG A 312 5.99 -25.33 16.29
CA ARG A 312 7.11 -24.56 15.76
C ARG A 312 8.43 -25.33 15.77
N THR A 313 8.65 -26.19 16.78
CA THR A 313 9.90 -26.94 16.93
C THR A 313 10.07 -28.05 15.89
N LEU A 314 8.98 -28.47 15.25
CA LEU A 314 8.97 -29.48 14.19
C LEU A 314 9.07 -28.86 12.78
N LEU A 315 8.89 -27.55 12.66
CA LEU A 315 9.02 -26.86 11.38
C LEU A 315 10.51 -26.61 11.07
N PRO A 316 11.04 -27.12 9.94
CA PRO A 316 12.45 -26.94 9.62
C PRO A 316 12.77 -25.47 9.35
N PRO A 317 13.82 -24.91 9.98
CA PRO A 317 14.25 -23.54 9.73
C PRO A 317 14.97 -23.46 8.38
N THR A 318 14.69 -22.38 7.63
CA THR A 318 15.38 -22.04 6.38
C THR A 318 15.77 -20.56 6.37
N ARG A 319 16.57 -20.16 5.38
CA ARG A 319 16.89 -18.74 5.17
C ARG A 319 15.66 -17.91 4.76
N LEU A 320 14.60 -18.57 4.27
CA LEU A 320 13.33 -17.94 3.86
C LEU A 320 12.22 -18.09 4.92
N GLY A 321 12.59 -18.34 6.18
CA GLY A 321 11.65 -18.63 7.27
C GLY A 321 11.47 -20.13 7.46
N TYR A 322 10.27 -20.58 7.86
CA TYR A 322 9.97 -21.99 7.99
C TYR A 322 9.95 -22.70 6.64
N GLY A 323 10.48 -23.92 6.58
CA GLY A 323 10.39 -24.81 5.43
C GLY A 323 8.98 -25.41 5.33
N VAL A 324 8.04 -24.62 4.83
CA VAL A 324 6.64 -24.95 4.62
C VAL A 324 6.29 -24.77 3.14
N PRO A 325 5.16 -25.30 2.66
CA PRO A 325 4.71 -25.09 1.29
C PRO A 325 4.65 -23.60 0.92
N GLU A 326 5.11 -23.29 -0.28
CA GLU A 326 5.01 -21.94 -0.83
C GLU A 326 3.61 -21.68 -1.35
N ILE A 327 3.07 -20.47 -1.09
CA ILE A 327 1.79 -20.02 -1.62
C ILE A 327 2.06 -19.00 -2.70
N THR A 328 1.62 -19.25 -3.92
CA THR A 328 1.87 -18.38 -5.06
C THR A 328 0.57 -17.84 -5.63
N LEU A 329 0.46 -16.53 -5.77
CA LEU A 329 -0.55 -15.87 -6.58
C LEU A 329 -0.01 -15.74 -8.00
N ALA A 330 -0.59 -16.49 -8.95
CA ALA A 330 -0.27 -16.33 -10.36
C ALA A 330 -1.03 -15.14 -10.92
N LEU A 331 -0.30 -14.20 -11.52
CA LEU A 331 -0.81 -12.93 -12.02
C LEU A 331 -0.91 -12.95 -13.55
N GLU A 332 -1.74 -12.07 -14.09
CA GLU A 332 -1.83 -11.86 -15.53
C GLU A 332 -0.44 -11.52 -16.12
N GLY A 333 -0.15 -12.06 -17.30
CA GLY A 333 1.17 -11.89 -17.95
C GLY A 333 2.25 -12.83 -17.42
N GLY A 334 1.89 -13.91 -16.73
CA GLY A 334 2.83 -14.95 -16.29
C GLY A 334 3.75 -14.51 -15.14
N LYS A 335 3.35 -13.48 -14.39
CA LYS A 335 4.06 -13.04 -13.19
C LYS A 335 3.56 -13.81 -11.97
N GLU A 336 4.42 -13.95 -10.97
CA GLU A 336 4.11 -14.70 -9.76
C GLU A 336 4.49 -13.91 -8.52
N TRP A 337 3.57 -13.85 -7.55
CA TRP A 337 3.85 -13.32 -6.21
C TRP A 337 3.81 -14.46 -5.21
N THR A 338 4.99 -14.88 -4.77
CA THR A 338 5.16 -16.06 -3.91
C THR A 338 5.40 -15.68 -2.46
N PHE A 339 4.64 -16.30 -1.56
CA PHE A 339 4.78 -16.20 -0.12
C PHE A 339 5.46 -17.45 0.41
N VAL A 340 6.67 -17.27 0.91
CA VAL A 340 7.48 -18.30 1.55
C VAL A 340 7.27 -18.30 3.06
N GLY A 341 7.84 -19.21 3.80
CA GLY A 341 7.64 -19.34 5.24
C GLY A 341 7.76 -18.05 6.05
N SER A 342 8.67 -17.15 5.68
CA SER A 342 8.80 -15.84 6.35
C SER A 342 7.64 -14.87 6.09
N SER A 343 6.83 -15.09 5.07
CA SER A 343 5.66 -14.27 4.70
C SER A 343 4.35 -15.05 4.70
N SER A 344 4.38 -16.37 5.00
CA SER A 344 3.18 -17.19 5.16
C SER A 344 2.93 -17.67 6.58
N MET A 345 3.96 -17.69 7.43
CA MET A 345 3.87 -18.18 8.81
C MET A 345 4.15 -17.08 9.82
N VAL A 346 3.43 -17.09 10.94
CA VAL A 346 3.60 -16.16 12.07
C VAL A 346 3.72 -16.92 13.39
N ASP A 347 4.71 -16.56 14.20
CA ASP A 347 4.84 -17.08 15.57
C ASP A 347 3.80 -16.45 16.47
N VAL A 348 2.92 -17.25 17.06
CA VAL A 348 1.90 -16.79 18.02
C VAL A 348 2.37 -16.96 19.46
N ASN A 349 3.31 -17.88 19.69
CA ASN A 349 4.02 -18.06 20.95
C ASN A 349 5.33 -18.88 20.73
N ALA A 350 6.06 -19.16 21.81
CA ALA A 350 7.35 -19.87 21.75
C ALA A 350 7.28 -21.29 21.15
N LYS A 351 6.11 -21.93 21.15
CA LYS A 351 5.91 -23.32 20.71
C LYS A 351 5.04 -23.45 19.45
N THR A 352 4.36 -22.38 19.04
CA THR A 352 3.34 -22.44 18.01
C THR A 352 3.57 -21.38 16.92
N ALA A 353 3.62 -21.82 15.67
CA ALA A 353 3.56 -20.98 14.50
C ALA A 353 2.30 -21.30 13.69
N CYS A 354 1.61 -20.28 13.20
CA CYS A 354 0.36 -20.42 12.47
C CYS A 354 0.47 -19.89 11.04
N LEU A 355 -0.31 -20.47 10.15
CA LEU A 355 -0.48 -19.97 8.79
C LEU A 355 -1.17 -18.60 8.83
N ALA A 356 -0.50 -17.58 8.34
CA ALA A 356 -0.94 -16.18 8.38
C ALA A 356 -1.92 -15.83 7.24
N PHE A 357 -2.83 -16.77 6.95
CA PHE A 357 -3.95 -16.65 6.03
C PHE A 357 -5.21 -16.98 6.81
N VAL A 358 -6.20 -16.09 6.77
CA VAL A 358 -7.41 -16.21 7.58
C VAL A 358 -8.67 -16.23 6.73
N GLU A 359 -9.73 -16.85 7.23
CA GLU A 359 -11.03 -16.82 6.60
C GLU A 359 -11.75 -15.49 6.86
N MET A 360 -12.37 -14.89 5.84
CA MET A 360 -13.21 -13.71 6.00
C MET A 360 -14.46 -14.06 6.81
N LYS A 361 -14.62 -13.41 7.98
CA LYS A 361 -15.78 -13.62 8.86
C LYS A 361 -17.03 -12.90 8.33
N GLY A 362 -18.19 -13.55 8.41
CA GLY A 362 -19.48 -12.97 8.01
C GLY A 362 -19.66 -12.80 6.50
N VAL A 363 -18.76 -13.34 5.68
CA VAL A 363 -18.83 -13.34 4.22
C VAL A 363 -19.25 -14.72 3.72
N LYS A 364 -20.13 -14.77 2.72
CA LYS A 364 -20.55 -16.04 2.10
C LYS A 364 -19.59 -16.45 0.97
N ALA A 365 -19.54 -17.75 0.70
CA ALA A 365 -18.86 -18.28 -0.48
C ALA A 365 -19.43 -17.66 -1.76
N GLY A 366 -18.55 -17.21 -2.66
CA GLY A 366 -18.95 -16.63 -3.94
C GLY A 366 -19.62 -15.24 -3.86
N ASP A 367 -19.62 -14.57 -2.71
CA ASP A 367 -20.22 -13.24 -2.55
C ASP A 367 -19.53 -12.21 -3.47
N PRO A 368 -20.24 -11.62 -4.46
CA PRO A 368 -19.65 -10.67 -5.40
C PRO A 368 -19.35 -9.30 -4.76
N ALA A 369 -19.95 -8.99 -3.60
CA ALA A 369 -19.71 -7.76 -2.87
C ALA A 369 -18.40 -7.83 -2.05
N ALA A 370 -17.93 -9.03 -1.73
CA ALA A 370 -16.68 -9.25 -1.01
C ALA A 370 -15.53 -9.58 -1.98
N ALA A 371 -14.34 -9.07 -1.69
CA ALA A 371 -13.13 -9.48 -2.40
C ALA A 371 -12.91 -11.00 -2.22
N ALA A 372 -12.39 -11.66 -3.25
CA ALA A 372 -12.00 -13.07 -3.15
C ALA A 372 -10.79 -13.25 -2.22
N VAL A 373 -9.84 -12.31 -2.34
CA VAL A 373 -8.61 -12.25 -1.55
C VAL A 373 -8.34 -10.80 -1.17
N VAL A 374 -8.06 -10.56 0.08
CA VAL A 374 -7.52 -9.30 0.60
C VAL A 374 -6.09 -9.57 1.04
N VAL A 375 -5.10 -9.15 0.26
CA VAL A 375 -3.68 -9.28 0.62
C VAL A 375 -3.38 -8.32 1.76
N GLY A 376 -3.06 -8.88 2.93
CA GLY A 376 -2.83 -8.12 4.16
C GLY A 376 -1.41 -7.58 4.31
N GLY A 377 -1.24 -6.74 5.34
CA GLY A 377 0.04 -6.07 5.61
C GLY A 377 1.20 -7.04 5.78
N PHE A 378 1.02 -8.12 6.53
CA PHE A 378 2.05 -9.12 6.81
C PHE A 378 2.65 -9.74 5.53
N GLN A 379 1.80 -10.02 4.51
CA GLN A 379 2.26 -10.57 3.24
C GLN A 379 2.98 -9.54 2.37
N MET A 380 2.76 -8.25 2.62
CA MET A 380 3.41 -7.15 1.94
C MET A 380 4.72 -6.69 2.62
N GLU A 381 5.00 -7.13 3.85
CA GLU A 381 6.24 -6.82 4.57
C GLU A 381 7.49 -7.36 3.87
N ASP A 382 8.58 -6.60 3.94
CA ASP A 382 9.84 -6.89 3.24
C ASP A 382 9.63 -7.15 1.73
N HIS A 383 8.67 -6.45 1.14
CA HIS A 383 8.49 -6.31 -0.30
C HIS A 383 8.63 -4.85 -0.69
N LEU A 384 9.32 -4.61 -1.80
CA LEU A 384 9.30 -3.34 -2.48
C LEU A 384 8.04 -3.29 -3.34
N LEU A 385 7.13 -2.35 -3.04
CA LEU A 385 5.87 -2.16 -3.74
C LEU A 385 5.85 -0.79 -4.38
N GLN A 386 5.80 -0.72 -5.70
CA GLN A 386 5.73 0.53 -6.46
C GLN A 386 4.36 0.68 -7.11
N PHE A 387 3.58 1.65 -6.64
CA PHE A 387 2.30 2.01 -7.21
C PHE A 387 2.49 3.13 -8.24
N ASP A 388 2.47 2.80 -9.52
CA ASP A 388 2.50 3.78 -10.60
C ASP A 388 1.07 4.09 -11.05
N LEU A 389 0.51 5.19 -10.54
CA LEU A 389 -0.88 5.56 -10.79
C LEU A 389 -1.06 6.17 -12.18
N GLU A 390 0.01 6.65 -12.82
CA GLU A 390 -0.02 7.16 -14.18
C GLU A 390 -0.06 6.01 -15.19
N LYS A 391 0.80 5.00 -15.00
CA LYS A 391 0.85 3.80 -15.85
C LYS A 391 -0.17 2.73 -15.44
N LYS A 392 -0.87 2.93 -14.31
CA LYS A 392 -1.83 1.97 -13.74
C LYS A 392 -1.22 0.59 -13.57
N GLN A 393 -0.07 0.52 -12.92
CA GLN A 393 0.65 -0.74 -12.67
C GLN A 393 1.21 -0.80 -11.25
N LEU A 394 1.29 -2.02 -10.72
CA LEU A 394 1.99 -2.35 -9.50
C LEU A 394 3.31 -3.03 -9.86
N GLY A 395 4.41 -2.43 -9.44
CA GLY A 395 5.71 -3.09 -9.36
C GLY A 395 5.85 -3.77 -7.99
N PHE A 396 6.31 -4.99 -7.95
CA PHE A 396 6.53 -5.71 -6.70
C PHE A 396 7.77 -6.60 -6.79
N ALA A 397 8.55 -6.65 -5.72
CA ALA A 397 9.67 -7.55 -5.55
C ALA A 397 9.90 -7.84 -4.06
N LYS A 398 10.32 -9.05 -3.73
CA LYS A 398 10.77 -9.36 -2.37
C LYS A 398 12.14 -8.73 -2.14
N VAL A 399 12.30 -8.07 -0.99
CA VAL A 399 13.62 -7.57 -0.57
C VAL A 399 14.58 -8.75 -0.39
N PRO A 400 15.83 -8.63 -0.87
CA PRO A 400 16.83 -9.67 -0.70
C PRO A 400 17.01 -10.08 0.77
N ILE A 401 17.24 -11.36 1.04
CA ILE A 401 17.37 -11.91 2.41
C ILE A 401 18.54 -11.31 3.22
N ILE A 402 19.44 -10.61 2.57
CA ILE A 402 20.59 -9.91 3.17
C ILE A 402 20.25 -8.48 3.58
N SER A 403 18.98 -8.05 3.44
CA SER A 403 18.47 -6.75 3.82
C SER A 403 17.01 -6.84 4.31
N ALA A 404 16.43 -5.73 4.71
CA ALA A 404 15.01 -5.60 5.08
C ALA A 404 14.52 -4.18 4.79
N CYS A 405 13.20 -3.98 4.74
CA CYS A 405 12.61 -2.65 4.59
C CYS A 405 13.03 -1.66 5.68
N SER A 406 13.36 -2.16 6.87
CA SER A 406 13.89 -1.36 7.98
C SER A 406 15.36 -0.94 7.84
N ASN A 407 16.02 -1.33 6.75
CA ASN A 407 17.42 -1.00 6.50
C ASN A 407 17.60 0.20 5.56
N PHE A 408 16.56 1.01 5.35
CA PHE A 408 16.72 2.28 4.65
C PHE A 408 17.58 3.24 5.48
N ASN A 409 18.44 3.99 4.82
CA ASN A 409 19.29 4.97 5.52
C ASN A 409 18.53 6.27 5.75
N PHE A 410 18.08 6.53 6.99
CA PHE A 410 17.43 7.78 7.37
C PHE A 410 18.41 8.86 7.87
N THR A 411 19.72 8.58 7.92
CA THR A 411 20.73 9.60 8.25
C THR A 411 21.00 10.44 7.00
N ARG A 412 21.06 11.78 7.16
CA ARG A 412 21.44 12.67 6.05
C ARG A 412 22.85 12.27 5.58
N GLY A 413 23.03 12.15 4.27
CA GLY A 413 24.35 12.06 3.68
C GLY A 413 25.14 13.33 4.05
N GLN A 414 26.39 13.15 4.47
CA GLN A 414 27.32 14.26 4.66
C GLN A 414 27.70 14.84 3.31
#